data_f21b0b5a27971558643ee5b3830ff8d4
#
_entry.id   f21b0b5a27971558643ee5b3830ff8d4
#
_cell.length_a   1.000
_cell.length_b   1.000
_cell.length_c   1.000
_cell.angle_alpha   90.00
_cell.angle_beta   90.00
_cell.angle_gamma   90.00
#
_symmetry.space_group_name_H-M   'P 1'
#
loop_
_entity.id
_entity.type
_entity.pdbx_description
1 polymer ?
#
loop_
_entity_poly.entity_id
_entity_poly.type
_entity_poly.pdbx_seq_one_letter_code
_entity_poly.pdbx_strand_id
1 'polypeptide(L)'
;MGVEPENTLRSFVAAQQAGLDLIELDLHLSKDGALVVMHDAEVDRTTDGSGPIAEKTLAELRALDAGRGERVPVFEEVLDAVDTPLQAEIKDVAAARALAEVMHARDLTARVEVSSFQDDAVAEITRLVPGVRTALVASRYGTDVVDRAVAVGAATVCLNIRRLTLEIVEHARASGLRIIGWVVNTQDQLRLVRALELDGATTDYPEIKRTGRFTA
;
A
#
# COMPACT_ATOMS: atom_id res chain seq x y z
N MET A 1 11.77 2.09 1.89
CA MET A 1 12.34 3.41 2.29
C MET A 1 13.66 3.28 3.02
N GLY A 2 13.89 2.29 3.86
CA GLY A 2 15.11 2.22 4.68
C GLY A 2 16.40 1.82 3.95
N VAL A 3 16.32 1.20 2.78
CA VAL A 3 17.48 0.56 2.13
C VAL A 3 17.68 1.04 0.68
N GLU A 4 16.61 1.08 -0.10
CA GLU A 4 16.60 1.48 -1.51
C GLU A 4 15.67 2.68 -1.73
N PRO A 5 15.78 3.43 -2.86
CA PRO A 5 14.85 4.51 -3.17
C PRO A 5 13.41 4.01 -3.18
N GLU A 6 12.53 4.69 -2.45
CA GLU A 6 11.12 4.29 -2.30
C GLU A 6 10.38 4.28 -3.64
N ASN A 7 9.40 3.39 -3.77
CA ASN A 7 8.53 3.30 -4.94
C ASN A 7 9.30 3.16 -6.28
N THR A 8 10.43 2.44 -6.27
CA THR A 8 11.23 2.11 -7.47
C THR A 8 11.23 0.60 -7.73
N LEU A 9 11.48 0.18 -8.98
CA LEU A 9 11.61 -1.26 -9.30
C LEU A 9 12.71 -1.92 -8.45
N ARG A 10 13.79 -1.20 -8.22
CA ARG A 10 14.89 -1.65 -7.39
C ARG A 10 14.46 -1.97 -5.95
N SER A 11 13.63 -1.12 -5.35
CA SER A 11 13.14 -1.34 -3.98
C SER A 11 12.19 -2.55 -3.90
N PHE A 12 11.33 -2.74 -4.89
CA PHE A 12 10.41 -3.87 -4.94
C PHE A 12 11.11 -5.21 -5.15
N VAL A 13 12.09 -5.25 -6.06
CA VAL A 13 12.94 -6.44 -6.25
C VAL A 13 13.72 -6.77 -4.97
N ALA A 14 14.27 -5.77 -4.28
CA ALA A 14 14.95 -5.97 -3.01
C ALA A 14 14.01 -6.50 -1.91
N ALA A 15 12.77 -6.00 -1.85
CA ALA A 15 11.75 -6.49 -0.93
C ALA A 15 11.37 -7.96 -1.20
N GLN A 16 11.19 -8.33 -2.46
CA GLN A 16 10.96 -9.74 -2.87
C GLN A 16 12.14 -10.63 -2.48
N GLN A 17 13.38 -10.20 -2.75
CA GLN A 17 14.59 -10.94 -2.40
C GLN A 17 14.77 -11.11 -0.88
N ALA A 18 14.28 -10.16 -0.09
CA ALA A 18 14.24 -10.25 1.36
C ALA A 18 13.17 -11.24 1.87
N GLY A 19 12.32 -11.77 1.01
CA GLY A 19 11.29 -12.75 1.34
C GLY A 19 10.09 -12.16 2.09
N LEU A 20 9.69 -10.92 1.78
CA LEU A 20 8.47 -10.34 2.31
C LEU A 20 7.23 -11.04 1.71
N ASP A 21 6.17 -11.13 2.50
CA ASP A 21 4.94 -11.83 2.12
C ASP A 21 4.03 -10.98 1.23
N LEU A 22 4.17 -9.64 1.34
CA LEU A 22 3.41 -8.63 0.62
C LEU A 22 4.30 -7.41 0.42
N ILE A 23 4.22 -6.77 -0.74
CA ILE A 23 4.91 -5.51 -1.06
C ILE A 23 3.84 -4.43 -1.22
N GLU A 24 3.99 -3.34 -0.46
CA GLU A 24 3.11 -2.19 -0.57
C GLU A 24 3.70 -1.16 -1.54
N LEU A 25 2.83 -0.49 -2.29
CA LEU A 25 3.14 0.57 -3.23
C LEU A 25 2.00 1.58 -3.34
N ASP A 26 2.32 2.79 -3.77
CA ASP A 26 1.39 3.91 -3.85
C ASP A 26 1.08 4.28 -5.30
N LEU A 27 -0.21 4.50 -5.63
CA LEU A 27 -0.67 4.78 -6.99
C LEU A 27 -1.28 6.17 -7.13
N HIS A 28 -0.76 6.92 -8.11
CA HIS A 28 -1.35 8.15 -8.63
C HIS A 28 -1.62 8.03 -10.13
N LEU A 29 -2.48 8.91 -10.65
CA LEU A 29 -2.66 9.09 -12.09
C LEU A 29 -1.76 10.19 -12.63
N SER A 30 -1.05 9.91 -13.72
CA SER A 30 -0.42 10.95 -14.54
C SER A 30 -1.47 11.75 -15.31
N LYS A 31 -1.08 12.89 -15.90
CA LYS A 31 -1.93 13.74 -16.72
C LYS A 31 -2.60 13.00 -17.90
N ASP A 32 -1.91 12.02 -18.44
CA ASP A 32 -2.35 11.18 -19.56
C ASP A 32 -2.92 9.82 -19.13
N GLY A 33 -3.21 9.66 -17.81
CA GLY A 33 -3.97 8.54 -17.26
C GLY A 33 -3.18 7.27 -16.95
N ALA A 34 -1.84 7.31 -16.95
CA ALA A 34 -1.04 6.18 -16.54
C ALA A 34 -1.03 6.04 -15.00
N LEU A 35 -1.09 4.79 -14.49
CA LEU A 35 -0.91 4.49 -13.07
C LEU A 35 0.57 4.51 -12.72
N VAL A 36 1.03 5.62 -12.15
CA VAL A 36 2.41 5.80 -11.72
C VAL A 36 2.58 5.48 -10.26
N VAL A 37 3.76 4.96 -9.90
CA VAL A 37 4.06 4.50 -8.54
C VAL A 37 4.89 5.55 -7.83
N MET A 38 4.26 6.26 -6.88
CA MET A 38 4.87 7.30 -6.06
C MET A 38 4.00 7.58 -4.83
N HIS A 39 4.63 7.91 -3.69
CA HIS A 39 3.89 8.19 -2.46
C HIS A 39 3.23 9.58 -2.47
N ASP A 40 4.00 10.62 -2.77
CA ASP A 40 3.53 12.00 -2.69
C ASP A 40 2.77 12.41 -3.96
N ALA A 41 1.85 13.34 -3.88
CA ALA A 41 1.17 13.91 -5.04
C ALA A 41 2.08 14.78 -5.91
N GLU A 42 3.24 15.18 -5.40
CA GLU A 42 4.27 15.97 -6.06
C GLU A 42 5.58 15.16 -6.17
N VAL A 43 6.35 15.40 -7.24
CA VAL A 43 7.58 14.65 -7.51
C VAL A 43 8.81 15.16 -6.74
N ASP A 44 8.68 16.28 -6.03
CA ASP A 44 9.79 17.08 -5.47
C ASP A 44 10.67 16.34 -4.46
N ARG A 45 10.08 15.50 -3.60
CA ARG A 45 10.81 14.86 -2.50
C ARG A 45 11.70 13.71 -2.94
N THR A 46 11.27 12.96 -3.95
CA THR A 46 11.90 11.68 -4.32
C THR A 46 12.52 11.68 -5.71
N THR A 47 12.41 12.81 -6.45
CA THR A 47 13.00 12.94 -7.78
C THR A 47 13.80 14.24 -7.90
N ASP A 48 14.50 14.40 -9.03
CA ASP A 48 15.18 15.64 -9.43
C ASP A 48 14.24 16.65 -10.12
N GLY A 49 12.92 16.36 -10.21
CA GLY A 49 11.90 17.24 -10.77
C GLY A 49 11.14 18.04 -9.73
N SER A 50 10.10 18.75 -10.18
CA SER A 50 9.20 19.51 -9.31
C SER A 50 7.76 19.56 -9.82
N GLY A 51 6.81 19.73 -8.90
CA GLY A 51 5.38 19.93 -9.13
C GLY A 51 4.54 18.65 -9.18
N PRO A 52 3.21 18.79 -9.38
CA PRO A 52 2.26 17.71 -9.20
C PRO A 52 2.33 16.64 -10.31
N ILE A 53 2.16 15.38 -9.91
CA ILE A 53 2.08 14.21 -10.81
C ILE A 53 0.94 14.38 -11.82
N ALA A 54 -0.23 14.83 -11.36
CA ALA A 54 -1.43 15.00 -12.18
C ALA A 54 -1.28 16.04 -13.33
N GLU A 55 -0.25 16.88 -13.29
CA GLU A 55 0.05 17.85 -14.35
C GLU A 55 1.12 17.36 -15.34
N LYS A 56 1.75 16.20 -15.09
CA LYS A 56 2.82 15.62 -15.90
C LYS A 56 2.33 14.40 -16.65
N THR A 57 2.76 14.31 -17.92
CA THR A 57 2.58 13.09 -18.71
C THR A 57 3.52 11.99 -18.21
N LEU A 58 3.21 10.74 -18.53
CA LEU A 58 4.10 9.61 -18.23
C LEU A 58 5.51 9.82 -18.80
N ALA A 59 5.61 10.39 -20.01
CA ALA A 59 6.90 10.67 -20.64
C ALA A 59 7.75 11.66 -19.82
N GLU A 60 7.12 12.72 -19.27
CA GLU A 60 7.78 13.69 -18.39
C GLU A 60 8.19 13.06 -17.05
N LEU A 61 7.32 12.24 -16.44
CA LEU A 61 7.63 11.53 -15.20
C LEU A 61 8.79 10.54 -15.37
N ARG A 62 8.84 9.83 -16.49
CA ARG A 62 9.93 8.88 -16.81
C ARG A 62 11.28 9.52 -17.09
N ALA A 63 11.31 10.81 -17.38
CA ALA A 63 12.55 11.56 -17.58
C ALA A 63 13.24 11.92 -16.26
N LEU A 64 12.53 11.80 -15.11
CA LEU A 64 13.02 12.13 -13.79
C LEU A 64 13.88 11.00 -13.21
N ASP A 65 14.91 11.36 -12.42
CA ASP A 65 15.68 10.45 -11.59
C ASP A 65 14.96 10.29 -10.24
N ALA A 66 14.43 9.10 -9.99
CA ALA A 66 13.79 8.73 -8.71
C ALA A 66 14.80 8.23 -7.66
N GLY A 67 16.06 8.59 -7.81
CA GLY A 67 17.17 8.22 -6.95
C GLY A 67 17.98 7.04 -7.49
N ARG A 68 19.30 7.15 -7.44
CA ARG A 68 20.27 6.14 -7.91
C ARG A 68 20.09 5.74 -9.39
N GLY A 69 19.59 6.64 -10.23
CA GLY A 69 19.33 6.38 -11.65
C GLY A 69 18.05 5.58 -11.94
N GLU A 70 17.22 5.32 -10.91
CA GLU A 70 15.90 4.71 -11.11
C GLU A 70 14.92 5.71 -11.72
N ARG A 71 13.94 5.20 -12.44
CA ARG A 71 12.85 6.01 -13.02
C ARG A 71 11.59 5.84 -12.18
N VAL A 72 10.67 6.78 -12.30
CA VAL A 72 9.30 6.62 -11.78
C VAL A 72 8.63 5.48 -12.54
N PRO A 73 8.29 4.35 -11.86
CA PRO A 73 7.70 3.20 -12.56
C PRO A 73 6.18 3.39 -12.74
N VAL A 74 5.62 2.64 -13.67
CA VAL A 74 4.18 2.39 -13.73
C VAL A 74 3.83 1.07 -13.05
N PHE A 75 2.57 0.92 -12.65
CA PHE A 75 2.10 -0.25 -11.93
C PHE A 75 2.36 -1.57 -12.67
N GLU A 76 2.17 -1.58 -13.99
CA GLU A 76 2.40 -2.75 -14.83
C GLU A 76 3.86 -3.20 -14.83
N GLU A 77 4.82 -2.26 -14.74
CA GLU A 77 6.25 -2.61 -14.63
C GLU A 77 6.56 -3.28 -13.30
N VAL A 78 5.90 -2.85 -12.21
CA VAL A 78 6.05 -3.53 -10.91
C VAL A 78 5.46 -4.94 -10.96
N LEU A 79 4.28 -5.12 -11.58
CA LEU A 79 3.67 -6.43 -11.78
C LEU A 79 4.57 -7.39 -12.55
N ASP A 80 5.34 -6.88 -13.52
CA ASP A 80 6.26 -7.68 -14.34
C ASP A 80 7.61 -7.93 -13.64
N ALA A 81 8.00 -7.05 -12.70
CA ALA A 81 9.30 -7.14 -12.03
C ALA A 81 9.31 -8.08 -10.81
N VAL A 82 8.17 -8.30 -10.15
CA VAL A 82 8.07 -9.12 -8.94
C VAL A 82 6.88 -10.06 -8.99
N ASP A 83 7.02 -11.25 -8.39
CA ASP A 83 5.94 -12.24 -8.25
C ASP A 83 5.24 -12.15 -6.88
N THR A 84 5.87 -11.48 -5.90
CA THR A 84 5.29 -11.27 -4.56
C THR A 84 3.93 -10.56 -4.67
N PRO A 85 2.92 -10.99 -3.90
CA PRO A 85 1.65 -10.26 -3.81
C PRO A 85 1.85 -8.78 -3.50
N LEU A 86 0.95 -7.93 -4.01
CA LEU A 86 1.04 -6.48 -3.88
C LEU A 86 -0.13 -5.93 -3.08
N GLN A 87 0.13 -4.91 -2.26
CA GLN A 87 -0.89 -4.00 -1.73
C GLN A 87 -0.74 -2.66 -2.44
N ALA A 88 -1.72 -2.32 -3.28
CA ALA A 88 -1.73 -1.09 -4.05
C ALA A 88 -2.56 -0.03 -3.33
N GLU A 89 -1.91 0.99 -2.77
CA GLU A 89 -2.62 2.12 -2.16
C GLU A 89 -3.06 3.12 -3.22
N ILE A 90 -4.37 3.32 -3.34
CA ILE A 90 -4.95 4.37 -4.19
C ILE A 90 -4.91 5.69 -3.44
N LYS A 91 -4.21 6.67 -3.98
CA LYS A 91 -4.09 8.01 -3.38
C LYS A 91 -5.26 8.92 -3.73
N ASP A 92 -6.01 8.63 -4.79
CA ASP A 92 -7.23 9.32 -5.17
C ASP A 92 -8.26 8.38 -5.81
N VAL A 93 -9.54 8.78 -5.81
CA VAL A 93 -10.65 7.97 -6.33
C VAL A 93 -10.55 7.77 -7.86
N ALA A 94 -9.92 8.70 -8.58
CA ALA A 94 -9.80 8.58 -10.04
C ALA A 94 -8.89 7.41 -10.43
N ALA A 95 -7.86 7.11 -9.63
CA ALA A 95 -6.98 5.96 -9.84
C ALA A 95 -7.70 4.61 -9.69
N ALA A 96 -8.82 4.55 -8.96
CA ALA A 96 -9.58 3.30 -8.76
C ALA A 96 -10.07 2.70 -10.08
N ARG A 97 -10.51 3.52 -11.03
CA ARG A 97 -11.01 3.05 -12.34
C ARG A 97 -9.89 2.51 -13.20
N ALA A 98 -8.79 3.25 -13.32
CA ALA A 98 -7.63 2.81 -14.07
C ALA A 98 -7.05 1.50 -13.49
N LEU A 99 -6.97 1.40 -12.16
CA LEU A 99 -6.54 0.17 -11.49
C LEU A 99 -7.49 -1.00 -11.77
N ALA A 100 -8.81 -0.78 -11.74
CA ALA A 100 -9.80 -1.81 -12.04
C ALA A 100 -9.64 -2.36 -13.46
N GLU A 101 -9.36 -1.50 -14.44
CA GLU A 101 -9.10 -1.92 -15.83
C GLU A 101 -7.87 -2.84 -15.92
N VAL A 102 -6.76 -2.48 -15.27
CA VAL A 102 -5.56 -3.31 -15.23
C VAL A 102 -5.81 -4.62 -14.49
N MET A 103 -6.53 -4.58 -13.36
CA MET A 103 -6.85 -5.78 -12.58
C MET A 103 -7.70 -6.78 -13.38
N HIS A 104 -8.69 -6.29 -14.14
CA HIS A 104 -9.50 -7.16 -15.01
C HIS A 104 -8.71 -7.71 -16.19
N ALA A 105 -7.91 -6.86 -16.85
CA ALA A 105 -7.13 -7.26 -18.02
C ALA A 105 -6.08 -8.35 -17.70
N ARG A 106 -5.58 -8.38 -16.47
CA ARG A 106 -4.49 -9.28 -16.03
C ARG A 106 -4.92 -10.31 -14.98
N ASP A 107 -6.20 -10.39 -14.61
CA ASP A 107 -6.75 -11.30 -13.59
C ASP A 107 -5.99 -11.24 -12.25
N LEU A 108 -5.96 -10.04 -11.63
CA LEU A 108 -5.09 -9.76 -10.49
C LEU A 108 -5.76 -9.90 -9.11
N THR A 109 -7.03 -10.30 -9.02
CA THR A 109 -7.80 -10.35 -7.76
C THR A 109 -7.16 -11.24 -6.68
N ALA A 110 -6.43 -12.28 -7.07
CA ALA A 110 -5.73 -13.15 -6.14
C ALA A 110 -4.35 -12.59 -5.71
N ARG A 111 -3.76 -11.69 -6.51
CA ARG A 111 -2.40 -11.20 -6.34
C ARG A 111 -2.32 -9.79 -5.76
N VAL A 112 -3.34 -8.97 -5.98
CA VAL A 112 -3.35 -7.56 -5.58
C VAL A 112 -4.45 -7.32 -4.56
N GLU A 113 -4.07 -6.82 -3.38
CA GLU A 113 -4.95 -6.20 -2.40
C GLU A 113 -4.93 -4.69 -2.64
N VAL A 114 -6.06 -4.01 -2.52
CA VAL A 114 -6.12 -2.56 -2.74
C VAL A 114 -6.42 -1.84 -1.44
N SER A 115 -5.65 -0.81 -1.14
CA SER A 115 -5.85 0.00 0.07
C SER A 115 -6.06 1.49 -0.26
N SER A 116 -6.66 2.23 0.66
CA SER A 116 -6.75 3.68 0.60
C SER A 116 -7.05 4.28 1.96
N PHE A 117 -6.65 5.54 2.15
CA PHE A 117 -7.12 6.40 3.26
C PHE A 117 -8.52 6.96 3.01
N GLN A 118 -9.01 6.89 1.77
CA GLN A 118 -10.30 7.45 1.34
C GLN A 118 -11.36 6.36 1.30
N ASP A 119 -12.40 6.50 2.09
CA ASP A 119 -13.53 5.58 2.14
C ASP A 119 -14.16 5.39 0.75
N ASP A 120 -14.32 6.49 0.00
CA ASP A 120 -14.91 6.47 -1.35
C ASP A 120 -14.04 5.67 -2.35
N ALA A 121 -12.71 5.73 -2.22
CA ALA A 121 -11.80 4.96 -3.08
C ALA A 121 -11.91 3.46 -2.78
N VAL A 122 -11.99 3.07 -1.50
CA VAL A 122 -12.20 1.67 -1.08
C VAL A 122 -13.57 1.17 -1.58
N ALA A 123 -14.62 1.96 -1.40
CA ALA A 123 -15.96 1.60 -1.88
C ALA A 123 -16.01 1.46 -3.40
N GLU A 124 -15.39 2.37 -4.14
CA GLU A 124 -15.39 2.37 -5.61
C GLU A 124 -14.63 1.14 -6.15
N ILE A 125 -13.44 0.83 -5.65
CA ILE A 125 -12.70 -0.35 -6.13
C ILE A 125 -13.38 -1.66 -5.76
N THR A 126 -13.99 -1.75 -4.57
CA THR A 126 -14.78 -2.92 -4.15
C THR A 126 -15.96 -3.16 -5.11
N ARG A 127 -16.61 -2.08 -5.56
CA ARG A 127 -17.70 -2.14 -6.54
C ARG A 127 -17.22 -2.51 -7.94
N LEU A 128 -16.08 -1.96 -8.38
CA LEU A 128 -15.53 -2.15 -9.73
C LEU A 128 -14.92 -3.55 -9.92
N VAL A 129 -14.31 -4.13 -8.89
CA VAL A 129 -13.60 -5.40 -8.95
C VAL A 129 -14.17 -6.36 -7.91
N PRO A 130 -15.30 -7.04 -8.20
CA PRO A 130 -15.89 -8.00 -7.28
C PRO A 130 -14.89 -9.11 -6.87
N GLY A 131 -14.77 -9.34 -5.56
CA GLY A 131 -13.85 -10.35 -5.01
C GLY A 131 -12.43 -9.83 -4.73
N VAL A 132 -12.11 -8.57 -5.06
CA VAL A 132 -10.85 -7.96 -4.62
C VAL A 132 -10.83 -7.82 -3.09
N ARG A 133 -9.69 -8.11 -2.48
CA ARG A 133 -9.49 -7.76 -1.06
C ARG A 133 -9.14 -6.29 -0.95
N THR A 134 -9.84 -5.59 -0.07
CA THR A 134 -9.60 -4.17 0.17
C THR A 134 -9.27 -3.88 1.62
N ALA A 135 -8.52 -2.81 1.84
CA ALA A 135 -8.13 -2.34 3.16
C ALA A 135 -8.41 -0.83 3.31
N LEU A 136 -9.01 -0.46 4.44
CA LEU A 136 -9.10 0.94 4.84
C LEU A 136 -7.86 1.31 5.67
N VAL A 137 -7.14 2.34 5.24
CA VAL A 137 -5.94 2.86 5.93
C VAL A 137 -6.31 4.04 6.80
N ALA A 138 -5.78 4.11 8.02
CA ALA A 138 -6.00 5.27 8.89
C ALA A 138 -4.78 5.62 9.73
N SER A 139 -4.37 6.90 9.67
CA SER A 139 -3.26 7.45 10.48
C SER A 139 -3.73 8.05 11.79
N ARG A 140 -4.91 8.70 11.79
CA ARG A 140 -5.62 9.23 12.95
C ARG A 140 -7.04 8.70 12.93
N TYR A 141 -7.46 8.04 14.01
CA TYR A 141 -8.74 7.36 14.07
C TYR A 141 -9.26 7.27 15.51
N GLY A 142 -10.57 7.15 15.64
CA GLY A 142 -11.27 6.69 16.82
C GLY A 142 -11.77 5.26 16.61
N THR A 143 -12.68 4.81 17.47
CA THR A 143 -13.33 3.49 17.35
C THR A 143 -14.19 3.35 16.10
N ASP A 144 -14.64 4.47 15.54
CA ASP A 144 -15.43 4.56 14.31
C ASP A 144 -14.71 4.02 13.05
N VAL A 145 -13.38 3.91 13.06
CA VAL A 145 -12.61 3.40 11.92
C VAL A 145 -13.01 1.99 11.51
N VAL A 146 -13.39 1.17 12.48
CA VAL A 146 -13.84 -0.21 12.23
C VAL A 146 -15.18 -0.21 11.51
N ASP A 147 -16.14 0.59 11.99
CA ASP A 147 -17.46 0.71 11.36
C ASP A 147 -17.37 1.28 9.95
N ARG A 148 -16.49 2.25 9.71
CA ARG A 148 -16.20 2.78 8.38
C ARG A 148 -15.67 1.69 7.44
N ALA A 149 -14.69 0.91 7.89
CA ALA A 149 -14.12 -0.18 7.09
C ALA A 149 -15.19 -1.21 6.70
N VAL A 150 -16.07 -1.60 7.64
CA VAL A 150 -17.21 -2.47 7.36
C VAL A 150 -18.16 -1.85 6.35
N ALA A 151 -18.50 -0.56 6.52
CA ALA A 151 -19.44 0.14 5.65
C ALA A 151 -18.97 0.22 4.19
N VAL A 152 -17.65 0.33 3.93
CA VAL A 152 -17.09 0.34 2.58
C VAL A 152 -16.74 -1.06 2.04
N GLY A 153 -17.03 -2.12 2.80
CA GLY A 153 -16.78 -3.50 2.41
C GLY A 153 -15.31 -3.91 2.45
N ALA A 154 -14.47 -3.22 3.23
CA ALA A 154 -13.09 -3.60 3.41
C ALA A 154 -12.96 -4.93 4.18
N ALA A 155 -11.98 -5.75 3.81
CA ALA A 155 -11.63 -6.97 4.55
C ALA A 155 -10.54 -6.74 5.60
N THR A 156 -9.84 -5.61 5.52
CA THR A 156 -8.67 -5.28 6.35
C THR A 156 -8.75 -3.83 6.82
N VAL A 157 -8.26 -3.56 8.02
CA VAL A 157 -7.91 -2.21 8.48
C VAL A 157 -6.40 -2.10 8.65
N CYS A 158 -5.80 -1.09 8.02
CA CYS A 158 -4.38 -0.76 8.17
C CYS A 158 -4.25 0.43 9.12
N LEU A 159 -3.76 0.20 10.34
CA LEU A 159 -3.82 1.17 11.43
C LEU A 159 -2.44 1.60 11.92
N ASN A 160 -2.29 2.91 12.18
CA ASN A 160 -1.07 3.45 12.76
C ASN A 160 -0.81 2.82 14.14
N ILE A 161 0.26 2.02 14.25
CA ILE A 161 0.60 1.24 15.44
C ILE A 161 0.73 2.08 16.72
N ARG A 162 1.08 3.37 16.61
CA ARG A 162 1.24 4.28 17.75
C ARG A 162 -0.08 4.72 18.38
N ARG A 163 -1.20 4.46 17.71
CA ARG A 163 -2.56 4.84 18.16
C ARG A 163 -3.47 3.64 18.42
N LEU A 164 -2.93 2.44 18.25
CA LEU A 164 -3.68 1.22 18.40
C LEU A 164 -4.03 1.00 19.87
N THR A 165 -5.28 0.68 20.14
CA THR A 165 -5.79 0.34 21.47
C THR A 165 -6.39 -1.07 21.44
N LEU A 166 -6.45 -1.73 22.59
CA LEU A 166 -7.06 -3.06 22.71
C LEU A 166 -8.54 -3.03 22.28
N GLU A 167 -9.27 -1.98 22.64
CA GLU A 167 -10.67 -1.77 22.25
C GLU A 167 -10.88 -1.82 20.72
N ILE A 168 -10.01 -1.13 19.96
CA ILE A 168 -10.07 -1.12 18.50
C ILE A 168 -9.73 -2.50 17.92
N VAL A 169 -8.74 -3.18 18.48
CA VAL A 169 -8.35 -4.54 18.06
C VAL A 169 -9.50 -5.52 18.28
N GLU A 170 -10.14 -5.49 19.46
CA GLU A 170 -11.29 -6.33 19.79
C GLU A 170 -12.49 -6.03 18.89
N HIS A 171 -12.79 -4.76 18.64
CA HIS A 171 -13.87 -4.34 17.74
C HIS A 171 -13.63 -4.82 16.30
N ALA A 172 -12.43 -4.64 15.76
CA ALA A 172 -12.09 -5.10 14.42
C ALA A 172 -12.22 -6.62 14.28
N ARG A 173 -11.75 -7.39 15.28
CA ARG A 173 -11.91 -8.85 15.31
C ARG A 173 -13.37 -9.27 15.37
N ALA A 174 -14.15 -8.64 16.27
CA ALA A 174 -15.58 -8.91 16.37
C ALA A 174 -16.32 -8.62 15.08
N SER A 175 -15.82 -7.67 14.28
CA SER A 175 -16.36 -7.32 12.96
C SER A 175 -15.80 -8.20 11.82
N GLY A 176 -14.92 -9.17 12.10
CA GLY A 176 -14.33 -10.07 11.11
C GLY A 176 -13.25 -9.44 10.24
N LEU A 177 -12.70 -8.28 10.63
CA LEU A 177 -11.65 -7.59 9.87
C LEU A 177 -10.26 -8.10 10.26
N ARG A 178 -9.36 -8.20 9.28
CA ARG A 178 -7.92 -8.33 9.50
C ARG A 178 -7.34 -6.99 9.94
N ILE A 179 -6.26 -7.04 10.73
CA ILE A 179 -5.62 -5.84 11.28
C ILE A 179 -4.14 -5.85 10.91
N ILE A 180 -3.72 -4.83 10.15
CA ILE A 180 -2.32 -4.59 9.79
C ILE A 180 -1.82 -3.35 10.51
N GLY A 181 -0.72 -3.47 11.26
CA GLY A 181 -0.09 -2.34 11.94
C GLY A 181 0.96 -1.65 11.06
N TRP A 182 0.94 -0.30 10.97
CA TRP A 182 1.95 0.49 10.22
C TRP A 182 2.40 1.74 10.98
N VAL A 183 3.64 2.23 10.89
CA VAL A 183 4.81 1.56 10.33
C VAL A 183 5.57 0.91 11.48
N VAL A 184 5.98 -0.34 11.32
CA VAL A 184 6.65 -1.13 12.34
C VAL A 184 8.14 -1.24 12.01
N ASN A 185 8.94 -0.32 12.56
CA ASN A 185 10.37 -0.18 12.25
C ASN A 185 11.28 -0.51 13.45
N THR A 186 10.71 -0.86 14.61
CA THR A 186 11.48 -1.19 15.82
C THR A 186 11.05 -2.53 16.42
N GLN A 187 11.95 -3.15 17.19
CA GLN A 187 11.64 -4.40 17.89
C GLN A 187 10.54 -4.22 18.94
N ASP A 188 10.41 -3.03 19.54
CA ASP A 188 9.32 -2.74 20.49
C ASP A 188 7.96 -2.71 19.78
N GLN A 189 7.89 -2.08 18.61
CA GLN A 189 6.68 -2.09 17.79
C GLN A 189 6.34 -3.50 17.32
N LEU A 190 7.34 -4.31 16.93
CA LEU A 190 7.13 -5.69 16.55
C LEU A 190 6.63 -6.55 17.74
N ARG A 191 7.14 -6.30 18.96
CA ARG A 191 6.60 -6.94 20.17
C ARG A 191 5.15 -6.58 20.41
N LEU A 192 4.76 -5.33 20.15
CA LEU A 192 3.37 -4.88 20.29
C LEU A 192 2.47 -5.58 19.26
N VAL A 193 2.89 -5.68 18.00
CA VAL A 193 2.18 -6.43 16.94
C VAL A 193 1.88 -7.85 17.38
N ARG A 194 2.88 -8.52 17.98
CA ARG A 194 2.73 -9.90 18.50
C ARG A 194 1.85 -9.98 19.73
N ALA A 195 2.02 -9.06 20.68
CA ALA A 195 1.24 -9.05 21.92
C ALA A 195 -0.25 -8.78 21.67
N LEU A 196 -0.54 -8.00 20.63
CA LEU A 196 -1.90 -7.74 20.17
C LEU A 196 -2.36 -8.76 19.10
N GLU A 197 -1.53 -9.75 18.75
CA GLU A 197 -1.83 -10.77 17.73
C GLU A 197 -2.39 -10.18 16.43
N LEU A 198 -1.77 -9.10 15.91
CA LEU A 198 -2.20 -8.51 14.65
C LEU A 198 -1.90 -9.48 13.48
N ASP A 199 -2.68 -9.41 12.42
CA ASP A 199 -2.56 -10.28 11.24
C ASP A 199 -1.31 -9.98 10.40
N GLY A 200 -0.72 -8.78 10.58
CA GLY A 200 0.51 -8.39 9.88
C GLY A 200 1.00 -7.01 10.26
N ALA A 201 2.10 -6.61 9.63
CA ALA A 201 2.70 -5.30 9.81
C ALA A 201 3.41 -4.81 8.55
N THR A 202 3.32 -3.50 8.28
CA THR A 202 4.11 -2.82 7.25
C THR A 202 5.40 -2.27 7.86
N THR A 203 6.53 -2.46 7.17
CA THR A 203 7.86 -2.02 7.62
C THR A 203 8.70 -1.46 6.48
N ASP A 204 9.55 -0.48 6.78
CA ASP A 204 10.57 0.04 5.86
C ASP A 204 11.88 -0.79 5.91
N TYR A 205 11.99 -1.73 6.87
CA TYR A 205 13.20 -2.51 7.12
C TYR A 205 12.93 -4.02 7.02
N PRO A 206 13.08 -4.62 5.83
CA PRO A 206 12.79 -6.04 5.61
C PRO A 206 13.49 -7.00 6.58
N GLU A 207 14.67 -6.64 7.07
CA GLU A 207 15.44 -7.44 8.04
C GLU A 207 14.75 -7.61 9.40
N ILE A 208 13.76 -6.79 9.73
CA ILE A 208 13.00 -6.93 10.98
C ILE A 208 12.27 -8.27 11.05
N LYS A 209 11.91 -8.86 9.90
CA LYS A 209 11.30 -10.18 9.78
C LYS A 209 12.26 -11.30 10.27
N ARG A 210 13.56 -11.16 10.05
CA ARG A 210 14.57 -12.19 10.41
C ARG A 210 14.78 -12.33 11.91
N THR A 211 14.54 -11.27 12.67
CA THR A 211 14.74 -11.24 14.12
C THR A 211 13.52 -11.72 14.90
N GLY A 212 12.43 -12.06 14.22
CA GLY A 212 11.21 -12.55 14.82
C GLY A 212 10.43 -13.47 13.89
N ARG A 213 10.32 -14.74 14.25
CA ARG A 213 9.50 -15.70 13.49
C ARG A 213 8.04 -15.24 13.50
N PHE A 214 7.54 -14.77 12.37
CA PHE A 214 6.13 -14.94 12.03
C PHE A 214 5.98 -16.39 11.60
N THR A 215 5.43 -17.23 12.44
CA THR A 215 4.89 -18.51 12.00
C THR A 215 3.50 -18.22 11.46
N ALA A 216 3.26 -18.65 10.22
CA ALA A 216 1.96 -18.61 9.56
C ALA A 216 0.90 -19.33 10.38
#